data_d62b4faa1987001602d7a0b7f183fdcc
#
_entry.id   d62b4faa1987001602d7a0b7f183fdcc
#
_cell.length_a   1.000
_cell.length_b   1.000
_cell.length_c   1.000
_cell.angle_alpha   90.00
_cell.angle_beta   90.00
_cell.angle_gamma   90.00
#
_symmetry.space_group_name_H-M   'P 1'
#
loop_
_entity.id
_entity.type
_entity.pdbx_description
1 polymer ?
#
loop_
_entity_poly.entity_id
_entity_poly.type
_entity_poly.pdbx_seq_one_letter_code
_entity_poly.pdbx_strand_id
1 'polypeptide(L)'
;DRVALIMIGFKDSDLEKHSIFDALKGDPFLVIGGGHNYAGFEKSPLEKNKLSRWISEIKGVSAYAICSQFAVRNPEHELEAAEIIRKLTDKPVSLSHQLSAKLNGPKRALTAILNARLIALIDLLIIKAEDVIKSLGILAPLMVVRGDGALISAAQAREKPIETILSGPAASIVGARWLTGETEAIISDIGGTTTDIAVLMGGKPAIDPRGASVGPYRTMVEAVAMYTFGLGGDSEVKLQVEGLGGDISLGPKRVIPISLAAEIEPDSIHQTLDSQLKNETSNDFDARFIRRTRASTE
;
A
#
# COMPACT_ATOMS: atom_id res chain seq x y z
N ASP A 1 -5.27 -13.38 -4.05
CA ASP A 1 -4.71 -14.53 -4.77
C ASP A 1 -3.97 -15.45 -3.80
N ARG A 2 -4.00 -16.76 -4.06
CA ARG A 2 -3.32 -17.78 -3.28
C ARG A 2 -1.85 -17.83 -3.66
N VAL A 3 -0.94 -17.75 -2.67
CA VAL A 3 0.51 -17.74 -2.90
C VAL A 3 1.18 -18.90 -2.17
N ALA A 4 2.37 -19.29 -2.60
CA ALA A 4 3.19 -20.30 -1.93
C ALA A 4 4.46 -19.67 -1.37
N LEU A 5 4.77 -19.90 -0.09
CA LEU A 5 5.99 -19.42 0.55
C LEU A 5 7.06 -20.51 0.61
N ILE A 6 8.29 -20.19 0.22
CA ILE A 6 9.46 -21.05 0.40
C ILE A 6 10.47 -20.32 1.29
N MET A 7 10.80 -20.94 2.43
CA MET A 7 11.81 -20.44 3.36
C MET A 7 13.02 -21.36 3.38
N ILE A 8 14.19 -20.81 2.97
CA ILE A 8 15.44 -21.57 2.79
C ILE A 8 16.40 -21.28 3.95
N GLY A 9 16.78 -22.30 4.70
CA GLY A 9 17.73 -22.21 5.81
C GLY A 9 17.13 -21.68 7.13
N PHE A 10 15.82 -21.52 7.21
CA PHE A 10 15.07 -21.13 8.40
C PHE A 10 14.56 -22.34 9.18
N LYS A 11 13.96 -22.08 10.34
CA LYS A 11 13.24 -23.05 11.15
C LYS A 11 11.74 -22.80 11.07
N ASP A 12 10.92 -23.80 11.36
CA ASP A 12 9.46 -23.65 11.38
C ASP A 12 9.01 -22.54 12.37
N SER A 13 9.72 -22.38 13.50
CA SER A 13 9.45 -21.31 14.47
C SER A 13 9.69 -19.89 13.93
N ASP A 14 10.39 -19.74 12.81
CA ASP A 14 10.58 -18.43 12.19
C ASP A 14 9.31 -17.94 11.46
N LEU A 15 8.38 -18.86 11.13
CA LEU A 15 7.07 -18.55 10.55
C LEU A 15 6.13 -17.85 11.55
N GLU A 16 6.34 -18.02 12.85
CA GLU A 16 5.57 -17.33 13.89
C GLU A 16 5.93 -15.85 14.01
N LYS A 17 7.08 -15.46 13.44
CA LYS A 17 7.57 -14.08 13.51
C LYS A 17 6.88 -13.20 12.48
N HIS A 18 6.66 -11.94 12.85
CA HIS A 18 6.11 -10.91 11.98
C HIS A 18 4.77 -11.27 11.32
N SER A 19 3.93 -12.09 11.99
CA SER A 19 2.60 -12.48 11.48
C SER A 19 2.63 -13.17 10.10
N ILE A 20 3.67 -13.98 9.82
CA ILE A 20 3.78 -14.68 8.54
C ILE A 20 2.59 -15.63 8.34
N PHE A 21 2.19 -16.40 9.38
CA PHE A 21 1.04 -17.30 9.30
C PHE A 21 -0.26 -16.56 9.03
N ASP A 22 -0.48 -15.41 9.67
CA ASP A 22 -1.66 -14.57 9.42
C ASP A 22 -1.67 -14.04 7.99
N ALA A 23 -0.49 -13.66 7.48
CA ALA A 23 -0.34 -13.19 6.10
C ALA A 23 -0.54 -14.30 5.08
N LEU A 24 -0.17 -15.53 5.39
CA LEU A 24 -0.41 -16.70 4.52
C LEU A 24 -1.91 -17.04 4.42
N LYS A 25 -2.71 -16.81 5.48
CA LYS A 25 -4.16 -17.11 5.46
C LYS A 25 -4.49 -18.55 5.05
N GLY A 26 -3.66 -19.52 5.47
CA GLY A 26 -3.81 -20.93 5.10
C GLY A 26 -3.20 -21.30 3.73
N ASP A 27 -2.48 -20.40 3.09
CA ASP A 27 -1.72 -20.69 1.88
C ASP A 27 -0.54 -21.64 2.15
N PRO A 28 -0.11 -22.45 1.18
CA PRO A 28 0.95 -23.42 1.36
C PRO A 28 2.31 -22.77 1.61
N PHE A 29 3.09 -23.40 2.45
CA PHE A 29 4.47 -23.03 2.68
C PHE A 29 5.40 -24.25 2.77
N LEU A 30 6.68 -24.02 2.53
CA LEU A 30 7.73 -25.02 2.61
C LEU A 30 8.97 -24.44 3.31
N VAL A 31 9.47 -25.14 4.32
CA VAL A 31 10.78 -24.85 4.92
C VAL A 31 11.76 -25.93 4.49
N ILE A 32 12.90 -25.53 3.90
CA ILE A 32 13.93 -26.43 3.38
C ILE A 32 15.33 -26.04 3.86
N GLY A 33 16.23 -27.01 3.81
CA GLY A 33 17.65 -26.81 4.02
C GLY A 33 18.28 -25.91 2.95
N GLY A 34 19.39 -25.29 3.32
CA GLY A 34 20.07 -24.30 2.50
C GLY A 34 20.42 -23.03 3.26
N GLY A 35 20.51 -21.93 2.54
CA GLY A 35 20.81 -20.61 3.08
C GLY A 35 22.30 -20.36 3.27
N HIS A 36 22.61 -19.11 3.63
CA HIS A 36 23.97 -18.63 3.79
C HIS A 36 24.20 -18.17 5.24
N ASN A 37 25.43 -17.94 5.63
CA ASN A 37 25.80 -17.30 6.89
C ASN A 37 25.91 -15.77 6.74
N TYR A 38 26.24 -15.10 7.82
CA TYR A 38 26.38 -13.61 7.85
C TYR A 38 27.47 -13.07 6.93
N ALA A 39 28.46 -13.91 6.54
CA ALA A 39 29.54 -13.56 5.61
C ALA A 39 29.19 -13.89 4.15
N GLY A 40 28.04 -14.52 3.89
CA GLY A 40 27.60 -14.91 2.55
C GLY A 40 28.09 -16.28 2.09
N PHE A 41 28.75 -17.06 2.95
CA PHE A 41 29.14 -18.44 2.63
C PHE A 41 27.93 -19.38 2.78
N GLU A 42 27.85 -20.34 1.88
CA GLU A 42 26.84 -21.40 1.94
C GLU A 42 26.88 -22.13 3.29
N LYS A 43 25.73 -22.26 3.94
CA LYS A 43 25.59 -22.96 5.22
C LYS A 43 25.33 -24.45 5.04
N SER A 44 24.52 -24.78 4.07
CA SER A 44 24.21 -26.14 3.63
C SER A 44 23.66 -26.08 2.19
N PRO A 45 23.82 -27.15 1.40
CA PRO A 45 23.28 -27.20 0.05
C PRO A 45 21.77 -27.03 0.00
N LEU A 46 21.27 -26.39 -1.06
CA LEU A 46 19.83 -26.25 -1.30
C LEU A 46 19.19 -27.63 -1.56
N GLU A 47 18.12 -27.95 -0.84
CA GLU A 47 17.35 -29.19 -0.99
C GLU A 47 16.49 -29.18 -2.28
N LYS A 48 17.14 -29.13 -3.46
CA LYS A 48 16.49 -28.99 -4.78
C LYS A 48 15.45 -30.05 -5.08
N ASN A 49 15.72 -31.31 -4.72
CA ASN A 49 14.80 -32.42 -4.96
C ASN A 49 13.51 -32.30 -4.13
N LYS A 50 13.63 -31.86 -2.88
CA LYS A 50 12.48 -31.62 -1.99
C LYS A 50 11.64 -30.48 -2.52
N LEU A 51 12.29 -29.40 -2.97
CA LEU A 51 11.62 -28.24 -3.58
C LEU A 51 10.86 -28.64 -4.83
N SER A 52 11.50 -29.33 -5.77
CA SER A 52 10.90 -29.75 -7.05
C SER A 52 9.68 -30.65 -6.84
N ARG A 53 9.77 -31.62 -5.92
CA ARG A 53 8.66 -32.50 -5.58
C ARG A 53 7.48 -31.70 -5.03
N TRP A 54 7.73 -30.82 -4.06
CA TRP A 54 6.69 -30.03 -3.43
C TRP A 54 5.99 -29.10 -4.44
N ILE A 55 6.73 -28.45 -5.35
CA ILE A 55 6.15 -27.61 -6.41
C ILE A 55 5.24 -28.42 -7.32
N SER A 56 5.60 -29.67 -7.66
CA SER A 56 4.79 -30.54 -8.52
C SER A 56 3.50 -31.02 -7.83
N GLU A 57 3.48 -31.09 -6.51
CA GLU A 57 2.33 -31.53 -5.71
C GLU A 57 1.33 -30.40 -5.44
N ILE A 58 1.78 -29.14 -5.35
CA ILE A 58 0.93 -28.00 -5.04
C ILE A 58 0.06 -27.63 -6.25
N LYS A 59 -1.21 -27.31 -5.98
CA LYS A 59 -2.16 -26.83 -6.98
C LYS A 59 -2.81 -25.52 -6.55
N GLY A 60 -3.23 -24.72 -7.52
CA GLY A 60 -4.06 -23.56 -7.29
C GLY A 60 -3.34 -22.36 -6.68
N VAL A 61 -2.01 -22.25 -6.82
CA VAL A 61 -1.24 -21.04 -6.47
C VAL A 61 -1.05 -20.15 -7.69
N SER A 62 -1.15 -18.85 -7.49
CA SER A 62 -0.97 -17.82 -8.52
C SER A 62 0.44 -17.28 -8.59
N ALA A 63 1.21 -17.37 -7.50
CA ALA A 63 2.58 -16.86 -7.41
C ALA A 63 3.35 -17.54 -6.28
N TYR A 64 4.67 -17.44 -6.33
CA TYR A 64 5.58 -17.93 -5.31
C TYR A 64 6.35 -16.78 -4.64
N ALA A 65 6.54 -16.88 -3.32
CA ALA A 65 7.41 -16.02 -2.54
C ALA A 65 8.59 -16.83 -2.00
N ILE A 66 9.82 -16.36 -2.20
CA ILE A 66 11.03 -17.05 -1.76
C ILE A 66 11.81 -16.13 -0.81
N CYS A 67 12.20 -16.68 0.35
CA CYS A 67 13.11 -16.03 1.27
C CYS A 67 14.19 -16.99 1.73
N SER A 68 15.45 -16.64 1.50
CA SER A 68 16.60 -17.39 1.99
C SER A 68 17.29 -16.65 3.15
N GLN A 69 17.84 -17.44 4.06
CA GLN A 69 18.65 -16.92 5.16
C GLN A 69 19.89 -16.22 4.59
N PHE A 70 20.08 -14.95 4.97
CA PHE A 70 21.14 -14.06 4.47
C PHE A 70 21.19 -13.86 2.94
N ALA A 71 20.06 -14.01 2.25
CA ALA A 71 19.97 -13.72 0.80
C ALA A 71 20.44 -12.31 0.42
N VAL A 72 20.42 -11.35 1.34
CA VAL A 72 20.96 -9.98 1.14
C VAL A 72 22.50 -9.97 1.10
N ARG A 73 23.19 -11.05 1.50
CA ARG A 73 24.63 -11.22 1.41
C ARG A 73 25.00 -12.08 0.20
N ASN A 74 24.25 -13.16 -0.02
CA ASN A 74 24.36 -14.03 -1.17
C ASN A 74 22.97 -14.55 -1.58
N PRO A 75 22.40 -14.11 -2.72
CA PRO A 75 21.07 -14.48 -3.16
C PRO A 75 21.00 -15.82 -3.90
N GLU A 76 22.09 -16.54 -4.06
CA GLU A 76 22.23 -17.71 -4.93
C GLU A 76 21.10 -18.74 -4.73
N HIS A 77 20.78 -19.11 -3.49
CA HIS A 77 19.71 -20.07 -3.22
C HIS A 77 18.31 -19.55 -3.55
N GLU A 78 18.05 -18.23 -3.45
CA GLU A 78 16.79 -17.67 -3.94
C GLU A 78 16.71 -17.72 -5.46
N LEU A 79 17.82 -17.43 -6.16
CA LEU A 79 17.90 -17.46 -7.62
C LEU A 79 17.75 -18.90 -8.15
N GLU A 80 18.47 -19.86 -7.57
CA GLU A 80 18.36 -21.29 -7.94
C GLU A 80 16.94 -21.82 -7.71
N ALA A 81 16.31 -21.50 -6.57
CA ALA A 81 14.93 -21.90 -6.29
C ALA A 81 13.94 -21.27 -7.29
N ALA A 82 14.16 -20.02 -7.66
CA ALA A 82 13.35 -19.36 -8.69
C ALA A 82 13.49 -20.01 -10.07
N GLU A 83 14.70 -20.42 -10.45
CA GLU A 83 14.91 -21.15 -11.70
C GLU A 83 14.17 -22.49 -11.72
N ILE A 84 14.18 -23.23 -10.61
CA ILE A 84 13.44 -24.49 -10.49
C ILE A 84 11.94 -24.23 -10.67
N ILE A 85 11.39 -23.19 -10.02
CA ILE A 85 9.97 -22.84 -10.15
C ILE A 85 9.63 -22.45 -11.59
N ARG A 86 10.45 -21.62 -12.25
CA ARG A 86 10.23 -21.19 -13.64
C ARG A 86 10.31 -22.34 -14.64
N LYS A 87 11.12 -23.38 -14.36
CA LYS A 87 11.19 -24.59 -15.19
C LYS A 87 9.99 -25.52 -15.02
N LEU A 88 9.38 -25.52 -13.85
CA LEU A 88 8.25 -26.41 -13.52
C LEU A 88 6.87 -25.72 -13.67
N THR A 89 6.84 -24.41 -13.64
CA THR A 89 5.61 -23.62 -13.69
C THR A 89 5.83 -22.33 -14.48
N ASP A 90 4.73 -21.73 -14.96
CA ASP A 90 4.71 -20.41 -15.60
C ASP A 90 4.39 -19.27 -14.60
N LYS A 91 4.41 -19.58 -13.27
CA LYS A 91 3.96 -18.64 -12.26
C LYS A 91 5.06 -17.64 -11.87
N PRO A 92 4.69 -16.39 -11.58
CA PRO A 92 5.63 -15.38 -11.13
C PRO A 92 6.23 -15.73 -9.76
N VAL A 93 7.45 -15.23 -9.55
CA VAL A 93 8.22 -15.48 -8.34
C VAL A 93 8.69 -14.16 -7.74
N SER A 94 8.38 -13.95 -6.46
CA SER A 94 8.84 -12.81 -5.68
C SER A 94 10.05 -13.21 -4.82
N LEU A 95 11.20 -12.56 -5.04
CA LEU A 95 12.46 -12.84 -4.34
C LEU A 95 12.71 -11.82 -3.24
N SER A 96 12.94 -12.27 -2.01
CA SER A 96 13.02 -11.40 -0.84
C SER A 96 14.19 -10.41 -0.89
N HIS A 97 15.35 -10.81 -1.45
CA HIS A 97 16.52 -9.96 -1.59
C HIS A 97 16.33 -8.80 -2.56
N GLN A 98 15.43 -8.93 -3.52
CA GLN A 98 15.11 -7.87 -4.48
C GLN A 98 14.21 -6.78 -3.89
N LEU A 99 13.47 -7.08 -2.82
CA LEU A 99 12.54 -6.17 -2.19
C LEU A 99 13.16 -5.37 -1.04
N SER A 100 14.23 -5.87 -0.43
CA SER A 100 14.94 -5.17 0.63
C SER A 100 16.36 -5.70 0.82
N ALA A 101 17.31 -4.78 0.91
CA ALA A 101 18.69 -5.09 1.28
C ALA A 101 18.91 -5.21 2.80
N LYS A 102 17.88 -4.96 3.61
CA LYS A 102 17.99 -4.99 5.08
C LYS A 102 17.97 -6.44 5.60
N LEU A 103 18.69 -6.68 6.68
CA LEU A 103 18.60 -7.94 7.43
C LEU A 103 17.17 -8.13 8.00
N ASN A 104 16.87 -9.25 8.59
CA ASN A 104 15.57 -9.71 9.08
C ASN A 104 14.81 -10.56 8.03
N GLY A 105 15.24 -11.83 7.91
CA GLY A 105 14.67 -12.80 6.98
C GLY A 105 13.15 -12.97 7.10
N PRO A 106 12.59 -13.19 8.29
CA PRO A 106 11.15 -13.33 8.46
C PRO A 106 10.35 -12.10 7.98
N LYS A 107 10.83 -10.89 8.24
CA LYS A 107 10.18 -9.67 7.75
C LYS A 107 10.31 -9.52 6.22
N ARG A 108 11.44 -9.97 5.62
CA ARG A 108 11.56 -10.06 4.17
C ARG A 108 10.61 -11.08 3.57
N ALA A 109 10.43 -12.25 4.23
CA ALA A 109 9.48 -13.27 3.80
C ALA A 109 8.04 -12.71 3.77
N LEU A 110 7.61 -12.01 4.82
CA LEU A 110 6.34 -11.30 4.84
C LEU A 110 6.19 -10.33 3.67
N THR A 111 7.22 -9.53 3.41
CA THR A 111 7.22 -8.56 2.29
C THR A 111 7.11 -9.28 0.95
N ALA A 112 7.79 -10.42 0.78
CA ALA A 112 7.73 -11.23 -0.45
C ALA A 112 6.35 -11.88 -0.66
N ILE A 113 5.68 -12.36 0.41
CA ILE A 113 4.30 -12.86 0.35
C ILE A 113 3.36 -11.76 -0.14
N LEU A 114 3.42 -10.59 0.47
CA LEU A 114 2.55 -9.47 0.12
C LEU A 114 2.81 -8.99 -1.31
N ASN A 115 4.08 -8.96 -1.75
CA ASN A 115 4.42 -8.66 -3.14
C ASN A 115 3.84 -9.69 -4.10
N ALA A 116 4.02 -10.97 -3.83
CA ALA A 116 3.52 -12.06 -4.68
C ALA A 116 1.98 -11.99 -4.87
N ARG A 117 1.23 -11.60 -3.82
CA ARG A 117 -0.22 -11.42 -3.90
C ARG A 117 -0.66 -10.28 -4.81
N LEU A 118 0.18 -9.27 -5.00
CA LEU A 118 -0.14 -8.09 -5.79
C LEU A 118 0.23 -8.25 -7.26
N ILE A 119 1.11 -9.19 -7.63
CA ILE A 119 1.66 -9.28 -8.99
C ILE A 119 0.56 -9.38 -10.04
N ALA A 120 -0.36 -10.31 -9.91
CA ALA A 120 -1.40 -10.53 -10.92
C ALA A 120 -2.34 -9.31 -11.06
N LEU A 121 -2.68 -8.67 -9.95
CA LEU A 121 -3.56 -7.49 -9.94
C LEU A 121 -2.89 -6.28 -10.62
N ILE A 122 -1.65 -6.00 -10.26
CA ILE A 122 -0.90 -4.86 -10.82
C ILE A 122 -0.53 -5.11 -12.27
N ASP A 123 -0.20 -6.35 -12.64
CA ASP A 123 0.06 -6.72 -14.04
C ASP A 123 -1.18 -6.44 -14.92
N LEU A 124 -2.36 -6.88 -14.49
CA LEU A 124 -3.61 -6.61 -15.19
C LEU A 124 -3.90 -5.11 -15.30
N LEU A 125 -3.69 -4.34 -14.22
CA LEU A 125 -3.90 -2.89 -14.21
C LEU A 125 -2.97 -2.20 -15.21
N ILE A 126 -1.69 -2.56 -15.22
CA ILE A 126 -0.70 -1.97 -16.12
C ILE A 126 -1.01 -2.33 -17.58
N ILE A 127 -1.35 -3.59 -17.88
CA ILE A 127 -1.76 -3.98 -19.24
C ILE A 127 -2.94 -3.12 -19.73
N LYS A 128 -3.98 -2.98 -18.90
CA LYS A 128 -5.15 -2.17 -19.26
C LYS A 128 -4.80 -0.70 -19.45
N ALA A 129 -3.94 -0.14 -18.61
CA ALA A 129 -3.49 1.24 -18.77
C ALA A 129 -2.66 1.43 -20.06
N GLU A 130 -1.74 0.52 -20.37
CA GLU A 130 -0.96 0.53 -21.61
C GLU A 130 -1.85 0.41 -22.86
N ASP A 131 -2.87 -0.47 -22.84
CA ASP A 131 -3.84 -0.62 -23.92
C ASP A 131 -4.60 0.67 -24.18
N VAL A 132 -5.08 1.35 -23.12
CA VAL A 132 -5.79 2.64 -23.23
C VAL A 132 -4.85 3.71 -23.78
N ILE A 133 -3.66 3.87 -23.23
CA ILE A 133 -2.66 4.86 -23.68
C ILE A 133 -2.35 4.66 -25.18
N LYS A 134 -2.14 3.40 -25.58
CA LYS A 134 -1.90 3.04 -26.98
C LYS A 134 -3.10 3.34 -27.88
N SER A 135 -4.31 3.07 -27.44
CA SER A 135 -5.54 3.35 -28.19
C SER A 135 -5.77 4.84 -28.44
N LEU A 136 -5.27 5.69 -27.53
CA LEU A 136 -5.28 7.14 -27.63
C LEU A 136 -4.14 7.70 -28.50
N GLY A 137 -3.28 6.85 -29.08
CA GLY A 137 -2.14 7.26 -29.90
C GLY A 137 -1.00 7.91 -29.10
N ILE A 138 -0.97 7.75 -27.79
CA ILE A 138 0.07 8.31 -26.93
C ILE A 138 1.30 7.40 -26.98
N LEU A 139 2.44 7.96 -27.37
CA LEU A 139 3.72 7.23 -27.51
C LEU A 139 4.60 7.32 -26.25
N ALA A 140 4.22 8.10 -25.25
CA ALA A 140 4.97 8.24 -24.02
C ALA A 140 4.95 6.92 -23.22
N PRO A 141 6.08 6.54 -22.57
CA PRO A 141 6.12 5.35 -21.73
C PRO A 141 5.25 5.54 -20.48
N LEU A 142 4.56 4.47 -20.09
CA LEU A 142 3.84 4.46 -18.82
C LEU A 142 4.84 4.40 -17.66
N MET A 143 4.77 5.39 -16.78
CA MET A 143 5.54 5.46 -15.54
C MET A 143 4.60 5.34 -14.34
N VAL A 144 5.09 4.71 -13.29
CA VAL A 144 4.32 4.49 -12.04
C VAL A 144 5.03 5.19 -10.89
N VAL A 145 4.26 5.88 -10.05
CA VAL A 145 4.82 6.49 -8.83
C VAL A 145 5.02 5.40 -7.79
N ARG A 146 6.20 5.38 -7.18
CA ARG A 146 6.56 4.52 -6.06
C ARG A 146 6.14 5.15 -4.73
N GLY A 147 6.03 4.35 -3.68
CA GLY A 147 5.59 4.82 -2.36
C GLY A 147 6.51 5.85 -1.68
N ASP A 148 7.73 6.04 -2.16
CA ASP A 148 8.65 7.09 -1.74
C ASP A 148 8.63 8.36 -2.62
N GLY A 149 7.74 8.39 -3.62
CA GLY A 149 7.59 9.50 -4.56
C GLY A 149 8.46 9.42 -5.81
N ALA A 150 9.32 8.41 -5.95
CA ALA A 150 10.10 8.20 -7.17
C ALA A 150 9.25 7.62 -8.31
N LEU A 151 9.68 7.85 -9.55
CA LEU A 151 9.08 7.22 -10.73
C LEU A 151 9.81 5.94 -11.08
N ILE A 152 9.06 4.88 -11.37
CA ILE A 152 9.55 3.61 -11.89
C ILE A 152 8.84 3.26 -13.19
N SER A 153 9.49 2.42 -14.01
CA SER A 153 8.85 1.91 -15.23
C SER A 153 7.71 0.94 -14.92
N ALA A 154 6.76 0.81 -15.83
CA ALA A 154 5.69 -0.18 -15.75
C ALA A 154 6.25 -1.61 -15.55
N ALA A 155 7.37 -1.95 -16.21
CA ALA A 155 8.03 -3.26 -16.03
C ALA A 155 8.51 -3.49 -14.58
N GLN A 156 9.15 -2.49 -13.96
CA GLN A 156 9.55 -2.58 -12.56
C GLN A 156 8.36 -2.69 -11.61
N ALA A 157 7.28 -1.95 -11.87
CA ALA A 157 6.06 -2.04 -11.07
C ALA A 157 5.39 -3.42 -11.15
N ARG A 158 5.48 -4.13 -12.29
CA ARG A 158 5.03 -5.52 -12.44
C ARG A 158 5.83 -6.51 -11.60
N GLU A 159 7.14 -6.33 -11.53
CA GLU A 159 8.02 -7.21 -10.73
C GLU A 159 7.90 -6.96 -9.22
N LYS A 160 7.78 -5.69 -8.84
CA LYS A 160 7.78 -5.25 -7.45
C LYS A 160 6.56 -4.38 -7.11
N PRO A 161 5.34 -4.90 -7.32
CA PRO A 161 4.13 -4.12 -7.11
C PRO A 161 3.98 -3.58 -5.68
N ILE A 162 4.60 -4.21 -4.68
CA ILE A 162 4.58 -3.74 -3.30
C ILE A 162 5.26 -2.36 -3.13
N GLU A 163 6.17 -1.98 -4.02
CA GLU A 163 6.81 -0.65 -4.01
C GLU A 163 5.83 0.48 -4.41
N THR A 164 4.68 0.16 -5.00
CA THR A 164 3.64 1.13 -5.38
C THR A 164 2.67 1.45 -4.23
N ILE A 165 2.84 0.84 -3.07
CA ILE A 165 2.02 1.13 -1.89
C ILE A 165 2.25 2.58 -1.45
N LEU A 166 1.15 3.29 -1.13
CA LEU A 166 1.13 4.73 -0.83
C LEU A 166 1.60 5.63 -2.00
N SER A 167 1.54 5.14 -3.24
CA SER A 167 1.91 5.94 -4.42
C SER A 167 1.02 7.16 -4.64
N GLY A 168 -0.27 7.08 -4.32
CA GLY A 168 -1.19 8.23 -4.41
C GLY A 168 -0.76 9.39 -3.52
N PRO A 169 -0.67 9.22 -2.20
CA PRO A 169 -0.16 10.23 -1.29
C PRO A 169 1.26 10.71 -1.64
N ALA A 170 2.15 9.81 -2.04
CA ALA A 170 3.50 10.18 -2.47
C ALA A 170 3.48 11.10 -3.71
N ALA A 171 2.58 10.82 -4.68
CA ALA A 171 2.39 11.66 -5.85
C ALA A 171 1.84 13.04 -5.48
N SER A 172 0.88 13.11 -4.54
CA SER A 172 0.33 14.38 -4.03
C SER A 172 1.41 15.26 -3.40
N ILE A 173 2.31 14.66 -2.59
CA ILE A 173 3.41 15.41 -1.95
C ILE A 173 4.40 15.94 -3.01
N VAL A 174 4.79 15.10 -3.97
CA VAL A 174 5.69 15.51 -5.07
C VAL A 174 5.03 16.56 -5.95
N GLY A 175 3.73 16.41 -6.23
CA GLY A 175 2.93 17.38 -6.99
C GLY A 175 2.82 18.73 -6.28
N ALA A 176 2.56 18.74 -4.98
CA ALA A 176 2.51 19.95 -4.16
C ALA A 176 3.85 20.72 -4.20
N ARG A 177 4.98 20.01 -4.04
CA ARG A 177 6.30 20.60 -4.22
C ARG A 177 6.48 21.24 -5.60
N TRP A 178 6.08 20.53 -6.65
CA TRP A 178 6.22 21.03 -8.02
C TRP A 178 5.41 22.30 -8.24
N LEU A 179 4.19 22.35 -7.71
CA LEU A 179 3.29 23.49 -7.85
C LEU A 179 3.74 24.72 -7.06
N THR A 180 4.27 24.52 -5.87
CA THR A 180 4.62 25.62 -4.94
C THR A 180 6.08 26.04 -5.03
N GLY A 181 6.98 25.14 -5.46
CA GLY A 181 8.43 25.33 -5.39
C GLY A 181 9.02 25.19 -3.99
N GLU A 182 8.20 24.94 -2.96
CA GLU A 182 8.63 24.82 -1.57
C GLU A 182 9.46 23.55 -1.35
N THR A 183 10.47 23.65 -0.49
CA THR A 183 11.34 22.52 -0.11
C THR A 183 11.12 22.06 1.33
N GLU A 184 10.50 22.89 2.15
CA GLU A 184 10.15 22.63 3.54
C GLU A 184 8.68 22.97 3.74
N ALA A 185 7.83 21.96 3.97
CA ALA A 185 6.40 22.17 4.10
C ALA A 185 5.70 21.04 4.86
N ILE A 186 4.58 21.35 5.48
CA ILE A 186 3.56 20.36 5.87
C ILE A 186 2.52 20.36 4.74
N ILE A 187 2.25 19.19 4.20
CA ILE A 187 1.31 18.98 3.11
C ILE A 187 0.09 18.28 3.67
N SER A 188 -1.10 18.83 3.43
CA SER A 188 -2.39 18.22 3.75
C SER A 188 -3.12 17.92 2.44
N ASP A 189 -3.30 16.65 2.14
CA ASP A 189 -4.10 16.16 1.01
C ASP A 189 -5.49 15.79 1.54
N ILE A 190 -6.47 16.64 1.21
CA ILE A 190 -7.85 16.51 1.69
C ILE A 190 -8.68 15.90 0.56
N GLY A 191 -8.96 14.60 0.69
CA GLY A 191 -9.82 13.86 -0.22
C GLY A 191 -11.30 13.88 0.17
N GLY A 192 -12.10 13.06 -0.49
CA GLY A 192 -13.51 12.89 -0.12
C GLY A 192 -13.71 12.17 1.21
N THR A 193 -12.86 11.19 1.51
CA THR A 193 -13.02 10.25 2.65
C THR A 193 -11.98 10.47 3.74
N THR A 194 -10.75 10.83 3.36
CA THR A 194 -9.60 10.95 4.26
C THR A 194 -8.84 12.24 4.04
N THR A 195 -8.12 12.64 5.06
CA THR A 195 -7.09 13.68 5.00
C THR A 195 -5.75 13.02 5.32
N ASP A 196 -4.80 13.14 4.41
CA ASP A 196 -3.44 12.65 4.54
C ASP A 196 -2.50 13.81 4.83
N ILE A 197 -1.74 13.72 5.93
CA ILE A 197 -0.78 14.75 6.33
C ILE A 197 0.63 14.17 6.25
N ALA A 198 1.51 14.85 5.53
CA ALA A 198 2.89 14.48 5.35
C ALA A 198 3.83 15.67 5.43
N VAL A 199 5.13 15.40 5.61
CA VAL A 199 6.17 16.41 5.70
C VAL A 199 7.08 16.34 4.49
N LEU A 200 7.35 17.49 3.90
CA LEU A 200 8.37 17.70 2.88
C LEU A 200 9.62 18.31 3.57
N MET A 201 10.78 17.65 3.41
CA MET A 201 12.06 18.09 3.97
C MET A 201 13.16 18.03 2.90
N GLY A 202 13.87 19.13 2.70
CA GLY A 202 14.91 19.23 1.66
C GLY A 202 14.38 18.91 0.25
N GLY A 203 13.12 19.22 -0.02
CA GLY A 203 12.45 18.95 -1.29
C GLY A 203 12.13 17.48 -1.53
N LYS A 204 12.13 16.63 -0.50
CA LYS A 204 11.77 15.22 -0.57
C LYS A 204 10.71 14.88 0.47
N PRO A 205 9.78 13.96 0.17
CA PRO A 205 8.90 13.42 1.19
C PRO A 205 9.68 12.76 2.32
N ALA A 206 9.29 12.98 3.57
CA ALA A 206 9.83 12.23 4.70
C ALA A 206 9.44 10.75 4.56
N ILE A 207 10.38 9.84 4.84
CA ILE A 207 10.20 8.40 4.70
C ILE A 207 9.99 7.75 6.07
N ASP A 208 9.03 6.83 6.20
CA ASP A 208 8.89 6.01 7.42
C ASP A 208 10.02 4.96 7.47
N PRO A 209 10.97 5.07 8.41
CA PRO A 209 12.11 4.14 8.50
C PRO A 209 11.68 2.70 8.84
N ARG A 210 10.47 2.53 9.35
CA ARG A 210 9.91 1.22 9.72
C ARG A 210 9.36 0.46 8.51
N GLY A 211 9.19 1.13 7.37
CA GLY A 211 8.60 0.60 6.13
C GLY A 211 7.09 0.82 6.04
N ALA A 212 6.54 0.62 4.83
CA ALA A 212 5.12 0.78 4.55
C ALA A 212 4.24 -0.20 5.34
N SER A 213 3.07 0.25 5.78
CA SER A 213 2.02 -0.61 6.33
C SER A 213 1.06 -1.08 5.24
N VAL A 214 0.68 -2.36 5.27
CA VAL A 214 -0.33 -2.98 4.42
C VAL A 214 -1.35 -3.66 5.33
N GLY A 215 -2.45 -3.00 5.61
CA GLY A 215 -3.36 -3.46 6.66
C GLY A 215 -2.61 -3.60 8.00
N PRO A 216 -2.69 -4.76 8.67
CA PRO A 216 -1.98 -4.98 9.95
C PRO A 216 -0.47 -5.27 9.77
N TYR A 217 0.00 -5.42 8.54
CA TYR A 217 1.36 -5.87 8.25
C TYR A 217 2.31 -4.70 8.00
N ARG A 218 3.51 -4.76 8.60
CA ARG A 218 4.58 -3.78 8.38
C ARG A 218 5.65 -4.39 7.46
N THR A 219 5.75 -3.88 6.24
CA THR A 219 6.70 -4.34 5.22
C THR A 219 8.11 -3.78 5.42
N MET A 220 9.04 -4.17 4.54
CA MET A 220 10.38 -3.59 4.47
C MET A 220 10.55 -2.59 3.33
N VAL A 221 9.48 -2.30 2.59
CA VAL A 221 9.50 -1.33 1.49
C VAL A 221 9.42 0.08 2.04
N GLU A 222 10.23 0.97 1.50
CA GLU A 222 10.21 2.39 1.87
C GLU A 222 8.97 3.06 1.29
N ALA A 223 8.33 3.89 2.11
CA ALA A 223 7.20 4.71 1.72
C ALA A 223 7.16 6.00 2.53
N VAL A 224 6.44 6.98 2.03
CA VAL A 224 6.28 8.26 2.72
C VAL A 224 5.75 8.08 4.14
N ALA A 225 6.32 8.84 5.07
CA ALA A 225 5.80 8.96 6.41
C ALA A 225 4.59 9.90 6.38
N MET A 226 3.41 9.35 6.70
CA MET A 226 2.17 10.12 6.66
C MET A 226 1.24 9.72 7.80
N TYR A 227 0.35 10.64 8.14
CA TYR A 227 -0.76 10.42 9.05
C TYR A 227 -2.06 10.54 8.27
N THR A 228 -2.89 9.50 8.32
CA THR A 228 -4.20 9.46 7.66
C THR A 228 -5.29 9.62 8.70
N PHE A 229 -6.18 10.57 8.50
CA PHE A 229 -7.36 10.81 9.32
C PHE A 229 -8.62 10.51 8.50
N GLY A 230 -9.62 9.89 9.13
CA GLY A 230 -10.92 9.59 8.52
C GLY A 230 -11.82 10.83 8.40
N LEU A 231 -11.26 11.96 8.01
CA LEU A 231 -11.95 13.22 7.75
C LEU A 231 -11.71 13.64 6.31
N GLY A 232 -12.76 13.76 5.54
CA GLY A 232 -12.74 14.23 4.16
C GLY A 232 -14.01 15.00 3.84
N GLY A 233 -14.13 15.49 2.60
CA GLY A 233 -15.24 16.34 2.17
C GLY A 233 -16.62 15.70 2.29
N ASP A 234 -16.73 14.38 2.33
CA ASP A 234 -17.95 13.61 2.48
C ASP A 234 -18.09 12.89 3.84
N SER A 235 -17.26 13.23 4.83
CA SER A 235 -17.36 12.67 6.18
C SER A 235 -18.51 13.33 6.97
N GLU A 236 -19.34 12.51 7.62
CA GLU A 236 -20.34 13.02 8.56
C GLU A 236 -19.65 13.62 9.79
N VAL A 237 -19.95 14.87 10.12
CA VAL A 237 -19.50 15.54 11.35
C VAL A 237 -20.68 15.62 12.31
N LYS A 238 -20.55 15.05 13.50
CA LYS A 238 -21.56 15.11 14.56
C LYS A 238 -21.05 15.95 15.72
N LEU A 239 -21.81 16.97 16.08
CA LEU A 239 -21.59 17.74 17.28
C LEU A 239 -22.46 17.15 18.41
N GLN A 240 -21.83 16.73 19.50
CA GLN A 240 -22.53 16.35 20.71
C GLN A 240 -22.58 17.58 21.62
N VAL A 241 -23.76 18.21 21.70
CA VAL A 241 -23.96 19.44 22.46
C VAL A 241 -24.32 19.16 23.92
N GLU A 242 -24.57 17.91 24.31
CA GLU A 242 -24.96 17.51 25.65
C GLU A 242 -23.73 17.29 26.56
N GLY A 243 -23.57 18.13 27.58
CA GLY A 243 -22.54 18.06 28.62
C GLY A 243 -21.62 19.27 28.69
N LEU A 244 -20.80 19.34 29.76
CA LEU A 244 -19.87 20.46 30.03
C LEU A 244 -18.66 20.56 29.08
N GLY A 245 -18.54 19.67 28.09
CA GLY A 245 -17.52 19.68 27.06
C GLY A 245 -18.12 19.11 25.78
N GLY A 246 -18.53 19.95 24.85
CA GLY A 246 -19.00 19.49 23.54
C GLY A 246 -17.96 18.61 22.87
N ASP A 247 -18.37 17.44 22.32
CA ASP A 247 -17.50 16.53 21.61
C ASP A 247 -17.86 16.52 20.12
N ILE A 248 -16.84 16.33 19.27
CA ILE A 248 -16.99 16.24 17.83
C ILE A 248 -16.64 14.82 17.42
N SER A 249 -17.58 14.08 16.83
CA SER A 249 -17.29 12.79 16.21
C SER A 249 -17.29 12.89 14.70
N LEU A 250 -16.30 12.24 14.06
CA LEU A 250 -16.09 12.23 12.62
C LEU A 250 -16.38 10.85 12.07
N GLY A 251 -17.18 10.78 11.00
CA GLY A 251 -17.50 9.51 10.34
C GLY A 251 -18.04 8.44 11.29
N PRO A 252 -17.89 7.16 10.95
CA PRO A 252 -17.43 6.61 9.66
C PRO A 252 -18.46 6.76 8.52
N LYS A 253 -19.65 7.30 8.81
CA LYS A 253 -20.70 7.50 7.80
C LYS A 253 -20.29 8.61 6.82
N ARG A 254 -20.57 8.38 5.53
CA ARG A 254 -20.39 9.36 4.47
C ARG A 254 -21.71 10.12 4.25
N VAL A 255 -21.58 11.38 3.86
CA VAL A 255 -22.67 12.28 3.49
C VAL A 255 -22.41 12.91 2.14
N ILE A 256 -23.41 13.54 1.53
CA ILE A 256 -23.20 14.30 0.29
C ILE A 256 -22.32 15.50 0.60
N PRO A 257 -21.18 15.70 -0.11
CA PRO A 257 -20.35 16.89 0.04
C PRO A 257 -21.16 18.18 -0.24
N ILE A 258 -20.86 19.23 0.50
CA ILE A 258 -21.57 20.51 0.36
C ILE A 258 -21.53 21.08 -1.07
N SER A 259 -20.41 20.89 -1.77
CA SER A 259 -20.24 21.30 -3.16
C SER A 259 -21.20 20.56 -4.10
N LEU A 260 -21.38 19.25 -3.91
CA LEU A 260 -22.32 18.45 -4.69
C LEU A 260 -23.77 18.76 -4.31
N ALA A 261 -24.06 19.00 -3.03
CA ALA A 261 -25.37 19.43 -2.58
C ALA A 261 -25.76 20.80 -3.17
N ALA A 262 -24.80 21.72 -3.29
CA ALA A 262 -25.01 23.02 -3.91
C ALA A 262 -25.25 22.93 -5.45
N GLU A 263 -24.75 21.89 -6.12
CA GLU A 263 -25.06 21.64 -7.52
C GLU A 263 -26.50 21.13 -7.70
N ILE A 264 -26.99 20.34 -6.75
CA ILE A 264 -28.35 19.76 -6.78
C ILE A 264 -29.40 20.78 -6.32
N GLU A 265 -29.14 21.51 -5.22
CA GLU A 265 -30.05 22.48 -4.62
C GLU A 265 -29.34 23.83 -4.30
N PRO A 266 -28.92 24.60 -5.33
CA PRO A 266 -28.10 25.79 -5.15
C PRO A 266 -28.74 26.83 -4.22
N ASP A 267 -30.00 27.15 -4.43
CA ASP A 267 -30.69 28.22 -3.66
C ASP A 267 -30.79 27.89 -2.15
N SER A 268 -31.10 26.64 -1.82
CA SER A 268 -31.21 26.15 -0.44
C SER A 268 -29.86 26.22 0.28
N ILE A 269 -28.79 25.79 -0.41
CA ILE A 269 -27.45 25.76 0.15
C ILE A 269 -26.89 27.18 0.32
N HIS A 270 -27.02 28.04 -0.70
CA HIS A 270 -26.57 29.43 -0.60
C HIS A 270 -27.29 30.21 0.46
N GLN A 271 -28.64 30.10 0.56
CA GLN A 271 -29.40 30.74 1.62
C GLN A 271 -28.95 30.30 3.02
N THR A 272 -28.65 29.00 3.18
CA THR A 272 -28.19 28.46 4.48
C THR A 272 -26.82 29.02 4.83
N LEU A 273 -25.87 29.04 3.87
CA LEU A 273 -24.53 29.61 4.08
C LEU A 273 -24.59 31.12 4.37
N ASP A 274 -25.39 31.87 3.63
CA ASP A 274 -25.57 33.31 3.84
C ASP A 274 -26.19 33.62 5.21
N SER A 275 -27.13 32.79 5.68
CA SER A 275 -27.72 32.93 7.01
C SER A 275 -26.72 32.68 8.13
N GLN A 276 -25.80 31.72 7.93
CA GLN A 276 -24.72 31.41 8.87
C GLN A 276 -23.71 32.55 8.95
N LEU A 277 -23.28 33.09 7.79
CA LEU A 277 -22.36 34.23 7.73
C LEU A 277 -22.93 35.50 8.38
N LYS A 278 -24.22 35.71 8.28
CA LYS A 278 -24.91 36.85 8.92
C LYS A 278 -25.09 36.68 10.44
N ASN A 279 -25.08 35.43 10.92
CA ASN A 279 -25.26 35.09 12.33
C ASN A 279 -23.94 34.82 13.05
N GLU A 280 -22.86 35.54 12.74
CA GLU A 280 -21.52 35.38 13.32
C GLU A 280 -21.45 35.47 14.87
N THR A 281 -22.57 35.73 15.55
CA THR A 281 -22.64 35.86 17.01
C THR A 281 -23.33 34.68 17.72
N SER A 282 -23.88 33.71 17.01
CA SER A 282 -24.50 32.56 17.69
C SER A 282 -23.60 31.32 17.56
N ASN A 283 -23.18 30.78 18.70
CA ASN A 283 -22.47 29.50 18.84
C ASN A 283 -23.28 28.26 18.41
N ASP A 284 -24.41 28.44 17.76
CA ASP A 284 -25.22 27.36 17.19
C ASP A 284 -24.76 27.05 15.77
N PHE A 285 -23.79 26.15 15.68
CA PHE A 285 -23.59 25.40 14.45
C PHE A 285 -24.91 24.69 14.14
N ASP A 286 -25.62 25.16 13.11
CA ASP A 286 -27.00 24.77 12.88
C ASP A 286 -27.11 23.29 12.50
N ALA A 287 -27.42 22.43 13.47
CA ALA A 287 -27.69 20.99 13.28
C ALA A 287 -28.76 20.73 12.18
N ARG A 288 -29.50 21.75 11.72
CA ARG A 288 -30.47 21.71 10.62
C ARG A 288 -29.77 21.48 9.26
N PHE A 289 -28.53 21.95 9.08
CA PHE A 289 -27.78 21.70 7.85
C PHE A 289 -27.48 20.20 7.65
N ILE A 290 -27.04 19.49 8.70
CA ILE A 290 -26.78 18.05 8.70
C ILE A 290 -28.07 17.23 8.49
N ARG A 291 -29.22 17.73 8.96
CA ARG A 291 -30.51 17.06 8.76
C ARG A 291 -31.05 17.19 7.33
N ARG A 292 -30.85 18.33 6.65
CA ARG A 292 -31.30 18.53 5.26
C ARG A 292 -30.52 17.69 4.25
N THR A 293 -29.20 17.57 4.43
CA THR A 293 -28.39 16.67 3.60
C THR A 293 -28.73 15.19 3.78
N ARG A 294 -29.37 14.80 4.89
CA ARG A 294 -29.92 13.45 5.09
C ARG A 294 -31.24 13.22 4.34
N ALA A 295 -32.11 14.20 4.27
CA ALA A 295 -33.43 14.08 3.64
C ALA A 295 -33.36 14.00 2.11
N SER A 296 -32.25 14.47 1.48
CA SER A 296 -32.04 14.36 0.03
C SER A 296 -31.37 13.06 -0.41
N THR A 297 -31.09 12.14 0.52
CA THR A 297 -30.47 10.81 0.25
C THR A 297 -31.42 9.63 0.52
N GLU A 298 -32.64 9.87 0.97
CA GLU A 298 -33.76 8.92 1.01
C GLU A 298 -34.73 9.18 -0.17
#